data_9a75b0fdff161df7c8f5ebdaf5048b2d
#
_entry.id   9a75b0fdff161df7c8f5ebdaf5048b2d
#
_cell.length_a   1.000
_cell.length_b   1.000
_cell.length_c   1.000
_cell.angle_alpha   90.00
_cell.angle_beta   90.00
_cell.angle_gamma   90.00
#
_symmetry.space_group_name_H-M   'P 1'
#
loop_
_entity.id
_entity.type
_entity.pdbx_description
1 polymer ?
#
loop_
_entity_poly.entity_id
_entity_poly.type
_entity_poly.pdbx_seq_one_letter_code
_entity_poly.pdbx_strand_id
1 'polypeptide(L)'
;MKTYTVYFSEPVTMKYKGDRFNKELKKWEHDVDCEETSPMLTFHSLAPAKKLIKENMDKYIDSVITKTWANGDWENLGPIKLSGNNKTFVANTRQKVANY
;
A
#
# COMPACT_ATOMS: atom_id res chain seq x y z
N MET A 1 -3.59 2.26 15.46
CA MET A 1 -3.61 2.64 14.03
C MET A 1 -3.04 1.52 13.19
N LYS A 2 -3.64 1.23 12.04
CA LYS A 2 -3.13 0.23 11.10
C LYS A 2 -2.57 0.91 9.87
N THR A 3 -1.44 0.41 9.38
CA THR A 3 -0.89 0.79 8.08
C THR A 3 -0.76 -0.44 7.21
N TYR A 4 -0.86 -0.22 5.90
CA TYR A 4 -0.84 -1.30 4.91
C TYR A 4 0.26 -0.97 3.91
N THR A 5 1.37 -1.69 3.98
CA THR A 5 2.52 -1.47 3.11
C THR A 5 2.58 -2.55 2.03
N VAL A 6 2.70 -2.12 0.79
CA VAL A 6 2.72 -3.01 -0.37
C VAL A 6 4.05 -2.89 -1.08
N TYR A 7 4.62 -4.03 -1.46
CA TYR A 7 5.90 -4.11 -2.16
C TYR A 7 5.69 -4.60 -3.58
N PHE A 8 6.31 -3.92 -4.53
CA PHE A 8 6.26 -4.26 -5.95
C PHE A 8 7.67 -4.48 -6.50
N SER A 9 7.75 -5.25 -7.59
CA SER A 9 9.02 -5.51 -8.28
C SER A 9 9.55 -4.31 -9.05
N GLU A 10 8.67 -3.36 -9.38
CA GLU A 10 8.98 -2.12 -10.08
C GLU A 10 8.20 -0.97 -9.47
N PRO A 11 8.62 0.28 -9.68
CA PRO A 11 7.83 1.42 -9.20
C PRO A 11 6.42 1.42 -9.78
N VAL A 12 5.44 1.68 -8.93
CA VAL A 12 4.02 1.75 -9.29
C VAL A 12 3.51 3.11 -8.85
N THR A 13 2.68 3.74 -9.66
CA THR A 13 2.12 5.04 -9.36
C THR A 13 0.79 4.90 -8.66
N MET A 14 0.69 5.53 -7.49
CA MET A 14 -0.54 5.62 -6.70
C MET A 14 -1.08 7.04 -6.82
N LYS A 15 -2.35 7.16 -7.21
CA LYS A 15 -3.05 8.46 -7.24
C LYS A 15 -4.00 8.53 -6.06
N TYR A 16 -4.00 9.68 -5.38
CA TYR A 16 -4.83 9.86 -4.20
C TYR A 16 -5.22 11.33 -4.03
N LYS A 17 -6.19 11.58 -3.17
CA LYS A 17 -6.55 12.93 -2.74
C LYS A 17 -5.82 13.24 -1.45
N GLY A 18 -5.13 14.35 -1.40
CA GLY A 18 -4.35 14.73 -0.24
C GLY A 18 -4.21 16.23 -0.10
N ASP A 19 -3.37 16.62 0.83
CA ASP A 19 -3.08 18.03 1.09
C ASP A 19 -1.77 18.40 0.43
N ARG A 20 -1.73 19.61 -0.12
CA ARG A 20 -0.55 20.14 -0.78
C ARG A 20 -0.41 21.62 -0.46
N PHE A 21 0.83 22.05 -0.15
CA PHE A 21 1.10 23.45 0.08
C PHE A 21 1.30 24.17 -1.25
N ASN A 22 0.48 25.18 -1.50
CA ASN A 22 0.60 26.02 -2.69
C ASN A 22 1.53 27.19 -2.39
N LYS A 23 2.74 27.14 -2.97
CA LYS A 23 3.79 28.14 -2.72
C LYS A 23 3.43 29.53 -3.26
N GLU A 24 2.65 29.59 -4.34
CA GLU A 24 2.25 30.86 -4.93
C GLU A 24 1.24 31.60 -4.05
N LEU A 25 0.26 30.86 -3.53
CA LEU A 25 -0.78 31.40 -2.65
C LEU A 25 -0.38 31.36 -1.18
N LYS A 26 0.74 30.71 -0.84
CA LYS A 26 1.25 30.55 0.53
C LYS A 26 0.21 29.97 1.47
N LYS A 27 -0.54 28.96 1.00
CA LYS A 27 -1.56 28.29 1.80
C LYS A 27 -1.66 26.82 1.45
N TRP A 28 -2.27 26.05 2.34
CA TRP A 28 -2.56 24.65 2.11
C TRP A 28 -3.81 24.48 1.27
N GLU A 29 -3.72 23.58 0.29
CA GLU A 29 -4.86 23.13 -0.48
C GLU A 29 -5.24 21.72 0.00
N HIS A 30 -6.54 21.45 0.09
CA HIS A 30 -7.07 20.18 0.56
C HIS A 30 -7.78 19.46 -0.59
N ASP A 31 -7.82 18.12 -0.53
CA ASP A 31 -8.47 17.27 -1.53
C ASP A 31 -7.99 17.51 -2.95
N VAL A 32 -6.70 17.80 -3.11
CA VAL A 32 -6.10 17.95 -4.44
C VAL A 32 -5.56 16.62 -4.93
N ASP A 33 -5.48 16.48 -6.24
CA ASP A 33 -4.91 15.28 -6.84
C ASP A 33 -3.42 15.22 -6.58
N CYS A 34 -2.99 14.12 -5.96
CA CYS A 34 -1.59 13.83 -5.68
C CYS A 34 -1.24 12.49 -6.27
N GLU A 35 0.06 12.27 -6.48
CA GLU A 35 0.54 10.96 -6.90
C GLU A 35 1.88 10.66 -6.29
N GLU A 36 2.14 9.39 -6.08
CA GLU A 36 3.39 8.88 -5.55
C GLU A 36 3.80 7.68 -6.38
N THR A 37 5.05 7.64 -6.81
CA THR A 37 5.61 6.53 -7.59
C THR A 37 6.75 5.91 -6.80
N SER A 38 6.60 4.63 -6.47
CA SER A 38 7.58 3.92 -5.65
C SER A 38 7.34 2.42 -5.76
N PRO A 39 8.37 1.58 -5.57
CA PRO A 39 8.17 0.14 -5.44
C PRO A 39 7.61 -0.26 -4.07
N MET A 40 7.60 0.66 -3.10
CA MET A 40 7.04 0.43 -1.78
C MET A 40 6.06 1.56 -1.46
N LEU A 41 4.79 1.22 -1.27
CA LEU A 41 3.74 2.20 -0.99
C LEU A 41 3.00 1.84 0.29
N THR A 42 2.74 2.85 1.13
CA THR A 42 2.06 2.67 2.41
C THR A 42 0.72 3.40 2.41
N PHE A 43 -0.30 2.71 2.88
CA PHE A 43 -1.67 3.20 2.93
C PHE A 43 -2.18 3.19 4.36
N HIS A 44 -3.10 4.10 4.67
CA HIS A 44 -3.78 4.14 5.97
C HIS A 44 -5.15 3.48 5.93
N SER A 45 -5.58 2.98 4.77
CA SER A 45 -6.81 2.22 4.65
C SER A 45 -6.62 1.06 3.69
N LEU A 46 -7.44 0.02 3.88
CA LEU A 46 -7.29 -1.23 3.18
C LEU A 46 -7.78 -1.18 1.74
N ALA A 47 -8.88 -0.48 1.48
CA ALA A 47 -9.52 -0.47 0.17
C ALA A 47 -8.59 0.04 -0.95
N PRO A 48 -7.93 1.20 -0.81
CA PRO A 48 -7.02 1.67 -1.86
C PRO A 48 -5.80 0.77 -2.03
N ALA A 49 -5.32 0.14 -0.94
CA ALA A 49 -4.21 -0.80 -1.03
C ALA A 49 -4.59 -2.03 -1.86
N LYS A 50 -5.75 -2.61 -1.60
CA LYS A 50 -6.26 -3.75 -2.39
C LYS A 50 -6.45 -3.38 -3.85
N LYS A 51 -6.99 -2.20 -4.11
CA LYS A 51 -7.23 -1.74 -5.48
C LYS A 51 -5.91 -1.65 -6.25
N LEU A 52 -4.90 -1.06 -5.65
CA LEU A 52 -3.60 -0.92 -6.30
C LEU A 52 -2.95 -2.28 -6.56
N ILE A 53 -3.06 -3.21 -5.61
CA ILE A 53 -2.56 -4.57 -5.80
C ILE A 53 -3.25 -5.23 -7.00
N LYS A 54 -4.57 -5.14 -7.08
CA LYS A 54 -5.33 -5.75 -8.17
C LYS A 54 -4.97 -5.16 -9.54
N GLU A 55 -4.72 -3.88 -9.59
CA GLU A 55 -4.34 -3.20 -10.83
C GLU A 55 -2.90 -3.52 -11.26
N ASN A 56 -2.06 -4.00 -10.35
CA ASN A 56 -0.64 -4.26 -10.59
C ASN A 56 -0.23 -5.65 -10.12
N MET A 57 -1.09 -6.64 -10.36
CA MET A 57 -0.85 -8.03 -9.93
C MET A 57 0.43 -8.61 -10.49
N ASP A 58 0.80 -8.22 -11.69
CA ASP A 58 2.02 -8.68 -12.37
C ASP A 58 3.30 -8.18 -11.68
N LYS A 59 3.20 -7.10 -10.92
CA LYS A 59 4.33 -6.51 -10.19
C LYS A 59 4.30 -6.76 -8.71
N TYR A 60 3.19 -7.27 -8.17
CA TYR A 60 3.01 -7.49 -6.75
C TYR A 60 3.98 -8.53 -6.21
N ILE A 61 4.69 -8.20 -5.13
CA ILE A 61 5.59 -9.13 -4.45
C ILE A 61 4.99 -9.55 -3.11
N ASP A 62 4.73 -8.60 -2.22
CA ASP A 62 4.26 -8.90 -0.88
C ASP A 62 3.60 -7.66 -0.28
N SER A 63 3.00 -7.85 0.89
CA SER A 63 2.41 -6.76 1.66
C SER A 63 2.49 -7.09 3.14
N VAL A 64 2.39 -6.06 3.98
CA VAL A 64 2.38 -6.23 5.42
C VAL A 64 1.38 -5.26 6.05
N ILE A 65 0.61 -5.78 6.99
CA ILE A 65 -0.28 -4.96 7.81
C ILE A 65 0.42 -4.77 9.14
N THR A 66 0.63 -3.52 9.53
CA THR A 66 1.26 -3.18 10.80
C THR A 66 0.27 -2.45 11.68
N LYS A 67 0.08 -2.93 12.90
CA LYS A 67 -0.74 -2.27 13.91
C LYS A 67 0.16 -1.58 14.91
N THR A 68 -0.10 -0.30 15.16
CA THR A 68 0.67 0.51 16.10
C THR A 68 -0.26 1.03 17.18
N TRP A 69 0.14 0.91 18.44
CA TRP A 69 -0.59 1.41 19.59
C TRP A 69 -0.09 2.79 20.00
N ALA A 70 -0.91 3.49 20.78
CA ALA A 70 -0.59 4.85 21.23
C ALA A 70 0.71 4.94 22.02
N ASN A 71 1.13 3.86 22.70
CA ASN A 71 2.38 3.83 23.45
C ASN A 71 3.63 3.58 22.60
N GLY A 72 3.47 3.45 21.28
CA GLY A 72 4.56 3.20 20.36
C GLY A 72 4.84 1.73 20.06
N ASP A 73 4.17 0.80 20.75
CA ASP A 73 4.28 -0.61 20.42
C ASP A 73 3.68 -0.89 19.05
N TRP A 74 4.20 -1.91 18.38
CA TRP A 74 3.69 -2.30 17.07
C TRP A 74 3.71 -3.81 16.91
N GLU A 75 2.89 -4.29 15.97
CA GLU A 75 2.75 -5.70 15.68
C GLU A 75 2.54 -5.90 14.18
N ASN A 76 3.21 -6.90 13.64
CA ASN A 76 3.03 -7.31 12.24
C ASN A 76 1.86 -8.31 12.18
N LEU A 77 0.79 -7.95 11.49
CA LEU A 77 -0.41 -8.78 11.37
C LEU A 77 -0.39 -9.69 10.14
N GLY A 78 0.70 -9.67 9.38
CA GLY A 78 0.82 -10.50 8.19
C GLY A 78 0.45 -9.74 6.90
N PRO A 79 0.27 -10.46 5.78
CA PRO A 79 -0.02 -9.82 4.50
C PRO A 79 -1.46 -9.35 4.39
N ILE A 80 -1.72 -8.45 3.44
CA ILE A 80 -3.06 -8.07 3.07
C ILE A 80 -3.75 -9.28 2.44
N LYS A 81 -4.89 -9.66 3.00
CA LYS A 81 -5.69 -10.76 2.47
C LYS A 81 -6.65 -10.21 1.42
N LEU A 82 -6.51 -10.69 0.21
CA LEU A 82 -7.42 -10.36 -0.86
C LEU A 82 -8.60 -11.34 -0.81
N SER A 83 -9.79 -10.87 -1.18
CA SER A 83 -11.00 -11.67 -1.08
C SER A 83 -11.02 -12.80 -2.10
N GLY A 84 -11.72 -13.89 -1.76
CA GLY A 84 -11.94 -15.00 -2.66
C GLY A 84 -10.65 -15.62 -3.21
N ASN A 85 -10.53 -15.71 -4.51
CA ASN A 85 -9.39 -16.32 -5.20
C ASN A 85 -8.06 -15.59 -4.96
N ASN A 86 -8.12 -14.36 -4.50
CA ASN A 86 -6.91 -13.58 -4.23
C ASN A 86 -6.10 -14.13 -3.07
N LYS A 87 -6.75 -14.85 -2.17
CA LYS A 87 -6.05 -15.52 -1.07
C LYS A 87 -5.07 -16.55 -1.61
N THR A 88 -5.51 -17.33 -2.59
CA THR A 88 -4.66 -18.30 -3.26
C THR A 88 -3.54 -17.62 -4.04
N PHE A 89 -3.85 -16.51 -4.69
CA PHE A 89 -2.85 -15.74 -5.43
C PHE A 89 -1.72 -15.25 -4.52
N VAL A 90 -2.06 -14.71 -3.35
CA VAL A 90 -1.03 -14.23 -2.41
C VAL A 90 -0.14 -15.38 -1.97
N ALA A 91 -0.72 -16.54 -1.64
CA ALA A 91 0.05 -17.70 -1.25
C ALA A 91 0.99 -18.16 -2.38
N ASN A 92 0.49 -18.20 -3.61
CA ASN A 92 1.30 -18.60 -4.76
C ASN A 92 2.44 -17.62 -5.03
N THR A 93 2.20 -16.33 -4.87
CA THR A 93 3.23 -15.30 -5.03
C THR A 93 4.35 -15.50 -4.01
N ARG A 94 4.00 -15.80 -2.77
CA ARG A 94 4.96 -16.04 -1.71
C ARG A 94 5.79 -17.29 -1.98
N GLN A 95 5.15 -18.33 -2.48
CA GLN A 95 5.87 -19.55 -2.85
C GLN A 95 6.89 -19.29 -3.95
N LYS A 96 6.55 -18.49 -4.94
CA LYS A 96 7.49 -18.11 -6.01
C LYS A 96 8.70 -17.36 -5.44
N VAL A 97 8.46 -16.43 -4.53
CA VAL A 97 9.54 -15.67 -3.89
C VAL A 97 10.40 -16.60 -3.03
N ALA A 98 9.78 -17.50 -2.28
CA ALA A 98 10.50 -18.42 -1.40
C ALA A 98 11.36 -19.43 -2.15
N ASN A 99 11.05 -19.71 -3.41
CA ASN A 99 11.78 -20.66 -4.22
C ASN A 99 12.99 -20.06 -4.95
N TYR A 100 13.20 -18.78 -4.77
CA TYR A 100 14.40 -18.14 -5.26
C TYR A 100 15.57 -18.42 -4.31
#